data_5c19a1de4c7642adbe9f399a8f83c7c0
#
_entry.id   5c19a1de4c7642adbe9f399a8f83c7c0
#
_cell.length_a   1.000
_cell.length_b   1.000
_cell.length_c   1.000
_cell.angle_alpha   90.00
_cell.angle_beta   90.00
_cell.angle_gamma   90.00
#
_symmetry.space_group_name_H-M   'P 1'
#
loop_
_entity.id
_entity.type
_entity.pdbx_description
1 polymer ?
#
loop_
_entity_poly.entity_id
_entity_poly.type
_entity_poly.pdbx_seq_one_letter_code
_entity_poly.pdbx_strand_id
1 'polypeptide(L)'
;NGTTNDVEMANIVLAYRDMVVNTVKLHPDRLVELGSVVPEADLAQYNQAYLNEGYIDGKLYILPVAKSTELLLMNQTRLDEFLEANPRYREENMESWEGLERMAEGYFQWTDSMTPGTDGDGSPFIGVDNLANYFVAMNHAMGSDIYHYDESGTMVPDLDEGIIEKLFLNYYEPFTKGYYGAKGRYRSDDVKQSYLAGCIGSSSSVLYFPEEVADSQGNMVPVTTGVYQYP
;
A
#
# COMPACT_ATOMS: atom_id res chain seq x y z
N ASN A 1 19.92 -5.34 9.98
CA ASN A 1 20.36 -6.03 11.22
C ASN A 1 21.86 -5.81 11.58
N GLY A 2 22.58 -4.92 10.88
CA GLY A 2 23.99 -4.61 11.19
C GLY A 2 24.20 -3.57 12.29
N THR A 3 23.16 -3.13 12.98
CA THR A 3 23.24 -2.05 13.97
C THR A 3 23.34 -2.51 15.42
N THR A 4 23.11 -3.80 15.69
CA THR A 4 23.05 -4.32 17.08
C THR A 4 24.26 -5.12 17.52
N ASN A 5 25.15 -5.44 16.60
CA ASN A 5 26.41 -6.16 16.90
C ASN A 5 27.58 -5.39 16.28
N ASP A 6 28.80 -5.56 16.77
CA ASP A 6 30.04 -5.01 16.19
C ASP A 6 30.37 -5.56 14.79
N VAL A 7 29.35 -5.69 13.95
CA VAL A 7 29.48 -6.09 12.56
C VAL A 7 29.84 -4.87 11.73
N GLU A 8 30.76 -5.06 10.78
CA GLU A 8 31.13 -4.03 9.83
C GLU A 8 29.89 -3.55 9.05
N MET A 9 29.56 -2.28 9.18
CA MET A 9 28.43 -1.67 8.47
C MET A 9 28.87 -1.29 7.05
N ALA A 10 27.93 -1.38 6.10
CA ALA A 10 28.15 -0.81 4.77
C ALA A 10 28.32 0.72 4.86
N ASN A 11 29.19 1.28 4.01
CA ASN A 11 29.47 2.72 3.97
C ASN A 11 28.25 3.54 3.49
N ILE A 12 27.38 2.93 2.65
CA ILE A 12 26.15 3.52 2.14
C ILE A 12 25.05 2.47 2.28
N VAL A 13 23.90 2.87 2.80
CA VAL A 13 22.75 1.98 3.02
C VAL A 13 21.49 2.61 2.43
N LEU A 14 20.73 1.83 1.66
CA LEU A 14 19.35 2.16 1.32
C LEU A 14 18.45 1.67 2.46
N ALA A 15 17.71 2.59 3.06
CA ALA A 15 16.90 2.30 4.22
C ALA A 15 15.64 3.16 4.28
N TYR A 16 14.64 2.69 4.99
CA TYR A 16 13.50 3.52 5.38
C TYR A 16 13.91 4.46 6.54
N ARG A 17 13.20 5.58 6.64
CA ARG A 17 13.50 6.64 7.61
C ARG A 17 13.52 6.15 9.06
N ASP A 18 12.58 5.29 9.45
CA ASP A 18 12.47 4.72 10.79
C ASP A 18 13.74 3.96 11.22
N MET A 19 14.34 3.21 10.32
CA MET A 19 15.61 2.52 10.56
C MET A 19 16.74 3.53 10.83
N VAL A 20 16.81 4.62 10.06
CA VAL A 20 17.85 5.65 10.24
C VAL A 20 17.63 6.41 11.56
N VAL A 21 16.39 6.78 11.88
CA VAL A 21 16.05 7.42 13.18
C VAL A 21 16.51 6.56 14.36
N ASN A 22 16.25 5.26 14.32
CA ASN A 22 16.72 4.33 15.36
C ASN A 22 18.24 4.26 15.40
N THR A 23 18.91 4.26 14.25
CA THR A 23 20.39 4.23 14.21
C THR A 23 20.99 5.51 14.77
N VAL A 24 20.43 6.69 14.46
CA VAL A 24 20.86 7.99 15.03
C VAL A 24 20.74 7.97 16.56
N LYS A 25 19.62 7.46 17.09
CA LYS A 25 19.39 7.40 18.54
C LYS A 25 20.32 6.44 19.26
N LEU A 26 20.59 5.28 18.68
CA LEU A 26 21.36 4.22 19.35
C LEU A 26 22.88 4.30 19.08
N HIS A 27 23.27 4.81 17.91
CA HIS A 27 24.65 4.86 17.42
C HIS A 27 24.96 6.13 16.66
N PRO A 28 24.83 7.34 17.30
CA PRO A 28 24.98 8.62 16.62
C PRO A 28 26.37 8.84 16.01
N ASP A 29 27.39 8.19 16.56
CA ASP A 29 28.78 8.24 16.12
C ASP A 29 29.05 7.37 14.87
N ARG A 30 28.10 6.54 14.45
CA ARG A 30 28.24 5.65 13.29
C ARG A 30 27.68 6.24 11.99
N LEU A 31 27.05 7.39 12.05
CA LEU A 31 26.46 8.06 10.91
C LEU A 31 27.14 9.39 10.62
N VAL A 32 27.33 9.66 9.34
CA VAL A 32 27.85 10.96 8.88
C VAL A 32 26.68 11.92 8.72
N GLU A 33 26.82 13.12 9.27
CA GLU A 33 25.91 14.23 9.00
C GLU A 33 26.15 14.70 7.55
N LEU A 34 25.18 14.49 6.67
CA LEU A 34 25.35 14.68 5.23
C LEU A 34 25.44 16.15 4.81
N GLY A 35 24.84 17.08 5.56
CA GLY A 35 24.95 18.50 5.30
C GLY A 35 26.38 19.03 5.46
N SER A 36 27.25 18.30 6.18
CA SER A 36 28.66 18.65 6.32
C SER A 36 29.55 18.17 5.16
N VAL A 37 29.07 17.23 4.36
CA VAL A 37 29.87 16.58 3.28
C VAL A 37 29.28 16.73 1.89
N VAL A 38 27.97 17.01 1.78
CA VAL A 38 27.28 17.24 0.51
C VAL A 38 27.16 18.74 0.27
N PRO A 39 27.65 19.26 -0.89
CA PRO A 39 27.56 20.68 -1.21
C PRO A 39 26.11 21.19 -1.22
N GLU A 40 25.87 22.38 -0.71
CA GLU A 40 24.54 23.01 -0.68
C GLU A 40 23.91 23.10 -2.09
N ALA A 41 24.73 23.37 -3.10
CA ALA A 41 24.27 23.41 -4.50
C ALA A 41 23.72 22.06 -4.99
N ASP A 42 24.21 20.94 -4.47
CA ASP A 42 23.71 19.62 -4.79
C ASP A 42 22.42 19.32 -3.99
N LEU A 43 22.38 19.72 -2.71
CA LEU A 43 21.18 19.60 -1.89
C LEU A 43 20.00 20.42 -2.44
N ALA A 44 20.28 21.56 -3.05
CA ALA A 44 19.26 22.41 -3.67
C ALA A 44 18.59 21.77 -4.91
N GLN A 45 19.18 20.71 -5.49
CA GLN A 45 18.60 19.99 -6.63
C GLN A 45 17.52 18.97 -6.21
N TYR A 46 17.48 18.59 -4.94
CA TYR A 46 16.46 17.68 -4.44
C TYR A 46 15.10 18.38 -4.30
N ASN A 47 14.02 17.60 -4.40
CA ASN A 47 12.71 18.07 -3.94
C ASN A 47 12.81 18.38 -2.45
N GLN A 48 12.64 19.64 -2.07
CA GLN A 48 12.86 20.10 -0.69
C GLN A 48 11.89 19.49 0.31
N ALA A 49 10.65 19.19 -0.10
CA ALA A 49 9.71 18.49 0.78
C ALA A 49 10.22 17.09 1.15
N TYR A 50 10.84 16.38 0.21
CA TYR A 50 11.41 15.05 0.47
C TYR A 50 12.75 15.14 1.21
N LEU A 51 13.59 16.13 0.88
CA LEU A 51 14.86 16.34 1.58
C LEU A 51 14.64 16.67 3.07
N ASN A 52 13.60 17.45 3.38
CA ASN A 52 13.26 17.83 4.75
C ASN A 52 12.92 16.62 5.64
N GLU A 53 12.41 15.55 5.08
CA GLU A 53 12.20 14.29 5.82
C GLU A 53 13.52 13.61 6.23
N GLY A 54 14.63 13.97 5.58
CA GLY A 54 15.97 13.46 5.88
C GLY A 54 16.61 14.07 7.12
N TYR A 55 16.02 15.13 7.64
CA TYR A 55 16.52 15.76 8.87
C TYR A 55 16.01 15.04 10.11
N ILE A 56 16.94 14.77 11.02
CA ILE A 56 16.68 14.19 12.35
C ILE A 56 17.40 15.09 13.36
N ASP A 57 16.67 15.65 14.30
CA ASP A 57 17.20 16.60 15.31
C ASP A 57 18.01 17.75 14.68
N GLY A 58 17.53 18.29 13.57
CA GLY A 58 18.12 19.42 12.85
C GLY A 58 19.36 19.08 12.00
N LYS A 59 19.75 17.80 11.89
CA LYS A 59 20.90 17.34 11.09
C LYS A 59 20.43 16.45 9.97
N LEU A 60 21.02 16.58 8.78
CA LEU A 60 20.69 15.79 7.61
C LEU A 60 21.41 14.43 7.65
N TYR A 61 20.66 13.35 7.70
CA TYR A 61 21.19 11.98 7.67
C TYR A 61 20.70 11.16 6.50
N ILE A 62 19.65 11.60 5.78
CA ILE A 62 19.06 10.85 4.68
C ILE A 62 18.95 11.74 3.45
N LEU A 63 19.42 11.22 2.29
CA LEU A 63 19.07 11.79 0.99
C LEU A 63 17.93 10.97 0.38
N PRO A 64 16.87 11.62 -0.14
CA PRO A 64 15.77 10.90 -0.76
C PRO A 64 16.20 10.30 -2.09
N VAL A 65 16.05 8.99 -2.24
CA VAL A 65 16.35 8.27 -3.49
C VAL A 65 15.08 8.01 -4.28
N ALA A 66 14.03 7.56 -3.60
CA ALA A 66 12.72 7.28 -4.17
C ALA A 66 11.63 7.45 -3.12
N LYS A 67 10.44 7.80 -3.57
CA LYS A 67 9.20 7.80 -2.78
C LYS A 67 8.17 6.98 -3.50
N SER A 68 7.41 6.21 -2.75
CA SER A 68 6.24 5.49 -3.26
C SER A 68 4.97 6.02 -2.60
N THR A 69 3.85 5.79 -3.27
CA THR A 69 2.51 6.03 -2.72
C THR A 69 1.69 4.76 -2.85
N GLU A 70 0.57 4.68 -2.16
CA GLU A 70 -0.38 3.58 -2.35
C GLU A 70 -1.24 3.85 -3.60
N LEU A 71 -1.49 2.81 -4.38
CA LEU A 71 -2.31 2.83 -5.59
C LEU A 71 -3.24 1.62 -5.58
N LEU A 72 -4.36 1.73 -6.32
CA LEU A 72 -5.19 0.60 -6.67
C LEU A 72 -4.78 0.11 -8.07
N LEU A 73 -4.30 -1.13 -8.14
CA LEU A 73 -3.88 -1.80 -9.36
C LEU A 73 -4.92 -2.87 -9.74
N MET A 74 -5.38 -2.85 -10.99
CA MET A 74 -6.43 -3.75 -11.47
C MET A 74 -5.97 -4.55 -12.68
N ASN A 75 -6.40 -5.78 -12.77
CA ASN A 75 -6.51 -6.49 -14.03
C ASN A 75 -7.62 -5.81 -14.83
N GLN A 76 -7.23 -4.86 -15.70
CA GLN A 76 -8.17 -4.05 -16.48
C GLN A 76 -9.05 -4.91 -17.39
N THR A 77 -8.49 -5.95 -17.99
CA THR A 77 -9.25 -6.88 -18.83
C THR A 77 -10.42 -7.48 -18.05
N ARG A 78 -10.17 -7.92 -16.83
CA ARG A 78 -11.21 -8.51 -15.97
C ARG A 78 -12.20 -7.47 -15.44
N LEU A 79 -11.72 -6.26 -15.17
CA LEU A 79 -12.58 -5.14 -14.77
C LEU A 79 -13.53 -4.74 -15.90
N ASP A 80 -13.03 -4.65 -17.14
CA ASP A 80 -13.84 -4.30 -18.31
C ASP A 80 -14.95 -5.35 -18.56
N GLU A 81 -14.63 -6.64 -18.46
CA GLU A 81 -15.62 -7.73 -18.54
C GLU A 81 -16.71 -7.59 -17.48
N PHE A 82 -16.33 -7.26 -16.24
CA PHE A 82 -17.29 -7.03 -15.15
C PHE A 82 -18.18 -5.83 -15.42
N LEU A 83 -17.61 -4.69 -15.83
CA LEU A 83 -18.36 -3.47 -16.09
C LEU A 83 -19.30 -3.60 -17.29
N GLU A 84 -18.89 -4.32 -18.35
CA GLU A 84 -19.74 -4.63 -19.50
C GLU A 84 -20.95 -5.49 -19.09
N ALA A 85 -20.71 -6.52 -18.27
CA ALA A 85 -21.77 -7.39 -17.76
C ALA A 85 -22.69 -6.71 -16.74
N ASN A 86 -22.21 -5.65 -16.06
CA ASN A 86 -22.89 -4.99 -14.95
C ASN A 86 -22.90 -3.45 -15.12
N PRO A 87 -23.65 -2.89 -16.06
CA PRO A 87 -23.59 -1.44 -16.44
C PRO A 87 -24.05 -0.47 -15.34
N ARG A 88 -24.49 -0.96 -14.20
CA ARG A 88 -24.77 -0.16 -12.99
C ARG A 88 -23.50 0.29 -12.26
N TYR A 89 -22.36 -0.36 -12.53
CA TYR A 89 -21.06 0.01 -11.96
C TYR A 89 -20.22 0.76 -12.99
N ARG A 90 -19.30 1.58 -12.50
CA ARG A 90 -18.36 2.39 -13.28
C ARG A 90 -17.05 2.51 -12.53
N GLU A 91 -15.96 2.84 -13.22
CA GLU A 91 -14.63 3.02 -12.61
C GLU A 91 -14.62 4.06 -11.49
N GLU A 92 -15.42 5.14 -11.61
CA GLU A 92 -15.53 6.19 -10.59
C GLU A 92 -16.05 5.65 -9.24
N ASN A 93 -16.69 4.51 -9.22
CA ASN A 93 -17.06 3.86 -7.96
C ASN A 93 -15.83 3.45 -7.13
N MET A 94 -14.66 3.27 -7.75
CA MET A 94 -13.42 2.93 -7.06
C MET A 94 -12.73 4.14 -6.40
N GLU A 95 -13.23 5.35 -6.57
CA GLU A 95 -12.68 6.57 -5.97
C GLU A 95 -13.02 6.73 -4.48
N SER A 96 -13.83 5.85 -3.93
CA SER A 96 -14.18 5.85 -2.51
C SER A 96 -14.31 4.42 -1.96
N TRP A 97 -14.03 4.24 -0.68
CA TRP A 97 -14.13 2.93 0.00
C TRP A 97 -15.55 2.36 -0.07
N GLU A 98 -16.57 3.19 0.15
CA GLU A 98 -17.97 2.77 0.05
C GLU A 98 -18.37 2.36 -1.38
N GLY A 99 -17.81 3.02 -2.38
CA GLY A 99 -18.02 2.68 -3.79
C GLY A 99 -17.29 1.39 -4.16
N LEU A 100 -16.05 1.24 -3.68
CA LEU A 100 -15.23 0.06 -3.88
C LEU A 100 -15.85 -1.19 -3.24
N GLU A 101 -16.42 -1.07 -2.02
CA GLU A 101 -17.14 -2.17 -1.37
C GLU A 101 -18.36 -2.61 -2.19
N ARG A 102 -19.17 -1.65 -2.66
CA ARG A 102 -20.33 -1.99 -3.52
C ARG A 102 -19.92 -2.68 -4.82
N MET A 103 -18.80 -2.25 -5.42
CA MET A 103 -18.26 -2.95 -6.61
C MET A 103 -17.78 -4.35 -6.25
N ALA A 104 -17.11 -4.51 -5.12
CA ALA A 104 -16.61 -5.80 -4.66
C ALA A 104 -17.75 -6.78 -4.38
N GLU A 105 -18.85 -6.33 -3.76
CA GLU A 105 -20.07 -7.13 -3.61
C GLU A 105 -20.62 -7.55 -4.98
N GLY A 106 -20.74 -6.62 -5.91
CA GLY A 106 -21.26 -6.92 -7.24
C GLY A 106 -20.35 -7.85 -8.04
N TYR A 107 -19.05 -7.70 -7.91
CA TYR A 107 -18.06 -8.58 -8.52
C TYR A 107 -18.15 -10.01 -7.97
N PHE A 108 -18.25 -10.12 -6.64
CA PHE A 108 -18.45 -11.42 -5.99
C PHE A 108 -19.72 -12.11 -6.50
N GLN A 109 -20.86 -11.42 -6.52
CA GLN A 109 -22.12 -11.96 -7.02
C GLN A 109 -22.05 -12.33 -8.52
N TRP A 110 -21.37 -11.53 -9.32
CA TRP A 110 -21.20 -11.81 -10.74
C TRP A 110 -20.34 -13.06 -10.97
N THR A 111 -19.24 -13.22 -10.26
CA THR A 111 -18.38 -14.41 -10.38
C THR A 111 -19.05 -15.66 -9.80
N ASP A 112 -19.79 -15.55 -8.71
CA ASP A 112 -20.62 -16.63 -8.13
C ASP A 112 -21.64 -17.16 -9.14
N SER A 113 -22.25 -16.27 -9.91
CA SER A 113 -23.22 -16.66 -10.96
C SER A 113 -22.60 -17.46 -12.12
N MET A 114 -21.28 -17.47 -12.25
CA MET A 114 -20.57 -18.24 -13.30
C MET A 114 -20.39 -19.72 -12.94
N THR A 115 -20.60 -20.10 -11.69
CA THR A 115 -20.48 -21.47 -11.17
C THR A 115 -21.83 -22.02 -10.70
N PRO A 116 -22.79 -22.28 -11.64
CA PRO A 116 -24.12 -22.73 -11.28
C PRO A 116 -24.08 -24.04 -10.47
N GLY A 117 -24.70 -24.03 -9.30
CA GLY A 117 -24.79 -25.18 -8.40
C GLY A 117 -23.81 -25.15 -7.23
N THR A 118 -23.02 -24.09 -7.11
CA THR A 118 -22.20 -23.81 -5.93
C THR A 118 -22.49 -22.37 -5.52
N ASP A 119 -23.28 -22.17 -4.46
CA ASP A 119 -23.63 -20.85 -3.98
C ASP A 119 -22.55 -20.33 -3.02
N GLY A 120 -22.16 -19.07 -3.17
CA GLY A 120 -21.25 -18.38 -2.27
C GLY A 120 -19.76 -18.63 -2.56
N ASP A 121 -19.40 -19.10 -3.77
CA ASP A 121 -18.03 -19.33 -4.22
C ASP A 121 -17.47 -18.20 -5.11
N GLY A 122 -18.11 -17.03 -5.07
CA GLY A 122 -17.65 -15.85 -5.79
C GLY A 122 -16.21 -15.47 -5.46
N SER A 123 -15.53 -14.88 -6.43
CA SER A 123 -14.14 -14.43 -6.26
C SER A 123 -14.09 -13.07 -5.56
N PRO A 124 -13.15 -12.84 -4.65
CA PRO A 124 -12.92 -11.52 -4.06
C PRO A 124 -12.43 -10.54 -5.13
N PHE A 125 -12.84 -9.28 -4.99
CA PHE A 125 -12.51 -8.24 -5.97
C PHE A 125 -11.08 -7.74 -5.81
N ILE A 126 -10.72 -7.31 -4.60
CA ILE A 126 -9.39 -6.77 -4.30
C ILE A 126 -8.80 -7.34 -3.02
N GLY A 127 -7.50 -7.10 -2.84
CA GLY A 127 -6.80 -7.28 -1.58
C GLY A 127 -5.90 -6.09 -1.26
N VAL A 128 -5.56 -5.92 0.01
CA VAL A 128 -4.64 -4.88 0.49
C VAL A 128 -3.31 -5.54 0.87
N ASP A 129 -2.21 -5.05 0.30
CA ASP A 129 -0.87 -5.61 0.55
C ASP A 129 -0.36 -5.31 1.96
N ASN A 130 -0.61 -4.10 2.45
CA ASN A 130 -0.09 -3.65 3.73
C ASN A 130 -1.16 -2.92 4.55
N LEU A 131 -1.73 -3.62 5.53
CA LEU A 131 -2.76 -3.06 6.41
C LEU A 131 -2.21 -1.94 7.32
N ALA A 132 -0.93 -1.97 7.69
CA ALA A 132 -0.35 -0.87 8.47
C ALA A 132 -0.33 0.43 7.64
N ASN A 133 0.06 0.36 6.36
CA ASN A 133 -0.01 1.51 5.45
C ASN A 133 -1.45 1.99 5.26
N TYR A 134 -2.40 1.06 5.10
CA TYR A 134 -3.81 1.39 5.04
C TYR A 134 -4.26 2.20 6.26
N PHE A 135 -3.98 1.72 7.47
CA PHE A 135 -4.36 2.43 8.69
C PHE A 135 -3.71 3.81 8.81
N VAL A 136 -2.41 3.92 8.54
CA VAL A 136 -1.68 5.19 8.61
C VAL A 136 -2.21 6.19 7.59
N ALA A 137 -2.31 5.79 6.32
CA ALA A 137 -2.74 6.66 5.24
C ALA A 137 -4.18 7.16 5.43
N MET A 138 -5.07 6.25 5.82
CA MET A 138 -6.48 6.58 6.00
C MET A 138 -6.73 7.44 7.25
N ASN A 139 -6.05 7.19 8.38
CA ASN A 139 -6.14 8.10 9.53
C ASN A 139 -5.73 9.51 9.14
N HIS A 140 -4.61 9.65 8.42
CA HIS A 140 -4.14 10.95 7.96
C HIS A 140 -5.13 11.61 6.98
N ALA A 141 -5.67 10.86 6.03
CA ALA A 141 -6.70 11.36 5.09
C ALA A 141 -7.97 11.82 5.79
N MET A 142 -8.32 11.24 6.94
CA MET A 142 -9.45 11.65 7.77
C MET A 142 -9.11 12.78 8.77
N GLY A 143 -7.91 13.35 8.69
CA GLY A 143 -7.47 14.48 9.50
C GLY A 143 -6.99 14.11 10.89
N SER A 144 -6.63 12.84 11.12
CA SER A 144 -6.06 12.35 12.38
C SER A 144 -4.76 11.61 12.10
N ASP A 145 -3.84 11.64 13.05
CA ASP A 145 -2.64 10.82 13.05
C ASP A 145 -2.79 9.74 14.13
N ILE A 146 -2.16 8.58 13.89
CA ILE A 146 -2.23 7.46 14.85
C ILE A 146 -1.37 7.67 16.09
N TYR A 147 -0.53 8.69 16.09
CA TYR A 147 0.33 9.08 17.20
C TYR A 147 0.72 10.56 17.10
N HIS A 148 1.07 11.13 18.24
CA HIS A 148 1.74 12.43 18.32
C HIS A 148 2.96 12.34 19.24
N TYR A 149 3.81 13.38 19.24
CA TYR A 149 4.88 13.52 20.21
C TYR A 149 4.44 14.46 21.31
N ASP A 150 4.59 14.05 22.56
CA ASP A 150 4.32 14.90 23.74
C ASP A 150 5.44 15.96 23.94
N GLU A 151 5.30 16.80 24.95
CA GLU A 151 6.27 17.86 25.28
C GLU A 151 7.67 17.32 25.62
N SER A 152 7.79 16.06 26.00
CA SER A 152 9.07 15.38 26.28
C SER A 152 9.70 14.78 25.01
N GLY A 153 9.00 14.81 23.86
CA GLY A 153 9.41 14.14 22.62
C GLY A 153 9.13 12.63 22.63
N THR A 154 8.31 12.15 23.57
CA THR A 154 7.87 10.76 23.60
C THR A 154 6.70 10.56 22.66
N MET A 155 6.75 9.49 21.84
CA MET A 155 5.65 9.12 20.96
C MET A 155 4.49 8.54 21.77
N VAL A 156 3.32 9.16 21.64
CA VAL A 156 2.08 8.78 22.34
C VAL A 156 1.05 8.37 21.27
N PRO A 157 0.38 7.22 21.40
CA PRO A 157 -0.74 6.86 20.53
C PRO A 157 -1.86 7.90 20.63
N ASP A 158 -2.43 8.25 19.47
CA ASP A 158 -3.54 9.20 19.35
C ASP A 158 -4.57 8.61 18.41
N LEU A 159 -5.39 7.70 18.93
CA LEU A 159 -6.35 6.94 18.15
C LEU A 159 -7.76 7.52 18.36
N ASP A 160 -8.33 8.09 17.32
CA ASP A 160 -9.75 8.43 17.29
C ASP A 160 -10.58 7.14 17.10
N GLU A 161 -11.40 6.79 18.10
CA GLU A 161 -12.19 5.55 18.10
C GLU A 161 -13.17 5.49 16.90
N GLY A 162 -13.76 6.62 16.51
CA GLY A 162 -14.70 6.67 15.38
C GLY A 162 -14.02 6.47 14.04
N ILE A 163 -12.81 7.02 13.87
CA ILE A 163 -12.00 6.78 12.68
C ILE A 163 -11.55 5.33 12.63
N ILE A 164 -11.04 4.78 13.72
CA ILE A 164 -10.59 3.38 13.78
C ILE A 164 -11.74 2.42 13.49
N GLU A 165 -12.92 2.64 14.07
CA GLU A 165 -14.12 1.85 13.78
C GLU A 165 -14.46 1.90 12.29
N LYS A 166 -14.48 3.09 11.69
CA LYS A 166 -14.76 3.25 10.26
C LYS A 166 -13.74 2.52 9.39
N LEU A 167 -12.45 2.64 9.68
CA LEU A 167 -11.39 1.94 8.94
C LEU A 167 -11.50 0.43 9.08
N PHE A 168 -11.81 -0.04 10.29
CA PHE A 168 -12.05 -1.45 10.53
C PHE A 168 -13.22 -1.97 9.70
N LEU A 169 -14.35 -1.26 9.69
CA LEU A 169 -15.53 -1.65 8.93
C LEU A 169 -15.27 -1.62 7.42
N ASN A 170 -14.60 -0.60 6.89
CA ASN A 170 -14.27 -0.48 5.48
C ASN A 170 -13.42 -1.65 4.92
N TYR A 171 -12.65 -2.31 5.79
CA TYR A 171 -11.82 -3.44 5.38
C TYR A 171 -12.33 -4.78 5.89
N TYR A 172 -12.60 -4.88 7.20
CA TYR A 172 -12.91 -6.16 7.84
C TYR A 172 -14.25 -6.72 7.39
N GLU A 173 -15.26 -5.88 7.28
CA GLU A 173 -16.60 -6.34 6.90
C GLU A 173 -16.61 -6.92 5.46
N PRO A 174 -16.10 -6.22 4.42
CA PRO A 174 -15.97 -6.79 3.08
C PRO A 174 -15.10 -8.06 3.04
N PHE A 175 -14.04 -8.10 3.85
CA PHE A 175 -13.18 -9.28 3.93
C PHE A 175 -13.92 -10.49 4.50
N THR A 176 -14.71 -10.32 5.56
CA THR A 176 -15.49 -11.42 6.16
C THR A 176 -16.62 -11.91 5.26
N LYS A 177 -17.12 -11.04 4.38
CA LYS A 177 -18.11 -11.38 3.35
C LYS A 177 -17.50 -12.06 2.12
N GLY A 178 -16.17 -12.15 2.03
CA GLY A 178 -15.46 -12.69 0.88
C GLY A 178 -15.31 -11.71 -0.31
N TYR A 179 -15.68 -10.45 -0.13
CA TYR A 179 -15.57 -9.42 -1.18
C TYR A 179 -14.14 -8.93 -1.35
N TYR A 180 -13.36 -8.91 -0.26
CA TYR A 180 -11.93 -8.71 -0.27
C TYR A 180 -11.22 -10.00 0.11
N GLY A 181 -9.97 -10.16 -0.35
CA GLY A 181 -9.25 -11.40 -0.15
C GLY A 181 -7.76 -11.26 0.04
N ALA A 182 -7.18 -12.30 0.64
CA ALA A 182 -5.74 -12.47 0.80
C ALA A 182 -5.43 -13.96 0.92
N LYS A 183 -4.64 -14.51 0.00
CA LYS A 183 -4.31 -15.94 -0.06
C LYS A 183 -2.80 -16.18 0.06
N GLY A 184 -2.02 -15.57 -0.83
CA GLY A 184 -0.57 -15.69 -0.86
C GLY A 184 0.13 -14.64 0.03
N ARG A 185 1.45 -14.56 -0.13
CA ARG A 185 2.26 -13.55 0.55
C ARG A 185 2.06 -12.14 -0.04
N TYR A 186 1.95 -12.05 -1.35
CA TYR A 186 1.78 -10.81 -2.09
C TYR A 186 0.46 -10.82 -2.87
N ARG A 187 -0.23 -9.68 -2.89
CA ARG A 187 -1.52 -9.55 -3.59
C ARG A 187 -1.35 -9.64 -5.11
N SER A 188 -0.22 -9.21 -5.65
CA SER A 188 0.12 -9.40 -7.07
C SER A 188 0.16 -10.88 -7.48
N ASP A 189 0.63 -11.77 -6.60
CA ASP A 189 0.59 -13.22 -6.85
C ASP A 189 -0.85 -13.75 -6.83
N ASP A 190 -1.71 -13.21 -5.97
CA ASP A 190 -3.12 -13.57 -5.91
C ASP A 190 -3.87 -13.10 -7.18
N VAL A 191 -3.51 -11.92 -7.74
CA VAL A 191 -4.02 -11.45 -9.03
C VAL A 191 -3.54 -12.36 -10.17
N LYS A 192 -2.26 -12.74 -10.17
CA LYS A 192 -1.69 -13.64 -11.17
C LYS A 192 -2.40 -15.00 -11.24
N GLN A 193 -2.88 -15.49 -10.09
CA GLN A 193 -3.66 -16.72 -9.99
C GLN A 193 -5.17 -16.53 -10.26
N SER A 194 -5.58 -15.34 -10.68
CA SER A 194 -6.99 -14.95 -10.87
C SER A 194 -7.87 -15.11 -9.60
N TYR A 195 -7.24 -15.16 -8.43
CA TYR A 195 -7.97 -15.15 -7.18
C TYR A 195 -8.52 -13.76 -6.85
N LEU A 196 -7.77 -12.69 -7.18
CA LEU A 196 -8.19 -11.30 -7.08
C LEU A 196 -8.27 -10.65 -8.47
N ALA A 197 -9.17 -9.69 -8.65
CA ALA A 197 -9.18 -8.83 -9.83
C ALA A 197 -8.16 -7.67 -9.71
N GLY A 198 -7.80 -7.28 -8.49
CA GLY A 198 -6.84 -6.20 -8.26
C GLY A 198 -6.28 -6.18 -6.84
N CYS A 199 -5.44 -5.20 -6.57
CA CYS A 199 -4.88 -5.01 -5.24
C CYS A 199 -4.54 -3.54 -4.97
N ILE A 200 -4.60 -3.18 -3.69
CA ILE A 200 -4.06 -1.93 -3.16
C ILE A 200 -2.65 -2.21 -2.62
N GLY A 201 -1.70 -1.42 -3.07
CA GLY A 201 -0.31 -1.54 -2.63
C GLY A 201 0.55 -0.39 -3.11
N SER A 202 1.83 -0.46 -2.79
CA SER A 202 2.82 0.53 -3.17
C SER A 202 2.88 0.73 -4.69
N SER A 203 3.14 1.95 -5.15
CA SER A 203 3.38 2.25 -6.56
C SER A 203 4.53 1.42 -7.17
N SER A 204 5.46 0.93 -6.36
CA SER A 204 6.49 -0.03 -6.79
C SER A 204 5.91 -1.40 -7.16
N SER A 205 4.72 -1.75 -6.67
CA SER A 205 4.05 -3.02 -6.99
C SER A 205 3.64 -3.13 -8.47
N VAL A 206 3.57 -2.00 -9.19
CA VAL A 206 3.35 -1.99 -10.65
C VAL A 206 4.39 -2.85 -11.39
N LEU A 207 5.63 -2.87 -10.91
CA LEU A 207 6.71 -3.68 -11.50
C LEU A 207 6.52 -5.19 -11.32
N TYR A 208 5.66 -5.60 -10.40
CA TYR A 208 5.37 -6.99 -10.06
C TYR A 208 3.93 -7.38 -10.40
N PHE A 209 3.14 -6.42 -10.86
CA PHE A 209 1.77 -6.71 -11.28
C PHE A 209 1.81 -7.59 -12.53
N PRO A 210 0.97 -8.63 -12.63
CA PRO A 210 1.09 -9.61 -13.70
C PRO A 210 0.70 -9.03 -15.07
N GLU A 211 1.48 -9.37 -16.10
CA GLU A 211 1.12 -9.13 -17.50
C GLU A 211 0.26 -10.25 -18.07
N GLU A 212 0.20 -11.39 -17.37
CA GLU A 212 -0.59 -12.57 -17.70
C GLU A 212 -1.20 -13.16 -16.43
N VAL A 213 -2.42 -13.66 -16.53
CA VAL A 213 -3.11 -14.36 -15.44
C VAL A 213 -3.59 -15.74 -15.88
N ALA A 214 -3.79 -16.65 -14.92
CA ALA A 214 -4.34 -17.96 -15.21
C ALA A 214 -5.86 -17.86 -15.51
N ASP A 215 -6.31 -18.44 -16.61
CA ASP A 215 -7.74 -18.67 -16.88
C ASP A 215 -8.29 -19.84 -16.04
N SER A 216 -9.58 -20.13 -16.19
CA SER A 216 -10.24 -21.24 -15.48
C SER A 216 -9.71 -22.63 -15.85
N GLN A 217 -8.94 -22.75 -16.92
CA GLN A 217 -8.31 -23.98 -17.38
C GLN A 217 -6.81 -24.04 -16.98
N GLY A 218 -6.29 -22.98 -16.34
CA GLY A 218 -4.90 -22.85 -15.95
C GLY A 218 -3.96 -22.37 -17.06
N ASN A 219 -4.47 -21.94 -18.22
CA ASN A 219 -3.66 -21.31 -19.25
C ASN A 219 -3.36 -19.86 -18.85
N MET A 220 -2.15 -19.38 -19.17
CA MET A 220 -1.79 -17.98 -18.99
C MET A 220 -2.36 -17.14 -20.14
N VAL A 221 -3.14 -16.13 -19.80
CA VAL A 221 -3.75 -15.20 -20.74
C VAL A 221 -3.26 -13.77 -20.46
N PRO A 222 -2.92 -13.00 -21.49
CA PRO A 222 -2.44 -11.63 -21.30
C PRO A 222 -3.53 -10.73 -20.74
N VAL A 223 -3.13 -9.79 -19.88
CA VAL A 223 -4.02 -8.78 -19.30
C VAL A 223 -3.41 -7.39 -19.39
N THR A 224 -4.26 -6.38 -19.36
CA THR A 224 -3.84 -4.98 -19.25
C THR A 224 -3.91 -4.55 -17.79
N THR A 225 -2.91 -3.80 -17.34
CA THR A 225 -2.88 -3.23 -15.99
C THR A 225 -3.60 -1.89 -15.96
N GLY A 226 -4.65 -1.77 -15.17
CA GLY A 226 -5.27 -0.51 -14.78
C GLY A 226 -4.58 0.06 -13.53
N VAL A 227 -4.36 1.37 -13.52
CA VAL A 227 -3.75 2.08 -12.38
C VAL A 227 -4.70 3.18 -11.94
N TYR A 228 -5.16 3.10 -10.71
CA TYR A 228 -6.17 3.98 -10.15
C TYR A 228 -5.65 4.66 -8.88
N GLN A 229 -6.27 5.78 -8.56
CA GLN A 229 -6.03 6.47 -7.31
C GLN A 229 -6.39 5.57 -6.13
N TYR A 230 -5.69 5.76 -5.02
CA TYR A 230 -6.06 5.18 -3.72
C TYR A 230 -7.41 5.75 -3.28
N PRO A 231 -8.39 4.91 -2.91
CA PRO A 231 -9.75 5.35 -2.57
C PRO A 231 -9.85 6.31 -1.41
#